data_ddd4279b6cd9ced9e2a278e5a23627ff
#
_entry.id   ddd4279b6cd9ced9e2a278e5a23627ff
#
_cell.length_a   1.000
_cell.length_b   1.000
_cell.length_c   1.000
_cell.angle_alpha   90.00
_cell.angle_beta   90.00
_cell.angle_gamma   90.00
#
_symmetry.space_group_name_H-M   'P 1'
#
loop_
_entity.id
_entity.type
_entity.pdbx_description
1 polymer ?
#
loop_
_entity_poly.entity_id
_entity_poly.type
_entity_poly.pdbx_seq_one_letter_code
_entity_poly.pdbx_strand_id
1 'polypeptide(L)'
;MARTSILEVLEYLRSLEARGIKAVHVYAIRDRFGLSAGSLKVLLWRASKKDLIKRIGKRWIALPHVQPYEILPLLYPPSYVSMEWALHYHGISMQKPFTVTAVSTRKTKTINSNIWSIEIHHVKDSLFFGFDRNYVAHPEKALLDLAYVRRKIDIELDLSEIDRKVLKAYFAKYPPFVKKILGNYIRESEH
;
A
#
# COMPACT_ATOMS: atom_id res chain seq x y z
N MET A 1 -17.61 -17.83 -31.91
CA MET A 1 -16.52 -17.38 -31.03
C MET A 1 -16.64 -18.07 -29.67
N ALA A 2 -15.61 -18.76 -29.24
CA ALA A 2 -15.61 -19.41 -27.93
C ALA A 2 -15.75 -18.34 -26.83
N ARG A 3 -16.60 -18.61 -25.86
CA ARG A 3 -16.87 -17.70 -24.74
C ARG A 3 -15.70 -17.81 -23.76
N THR A 4 -14.87 -16.76 -23.66
CA THR A 4 -13.77 -16.72 -22.68
C THR A 4 -14.28 -17.07 -21.28
N SER A 5 -13.70 -18.10 -20.68
CA SER A 5 -14.04 -18.52 -19.34
C SER A 5 -13.25 -17.72 -18.29
N ILE A 6 -13.78 -17.67 -17.08
CA ILE A 6 -13.06 -17.07 -15.97
C ILE A 6 -11.77 -17.83 -15.63
N LEU A 7 -11.74 -19.14 -15.86
CA LEU A 7 -10.58 -19.99 -15.61
C LEU A 7 -9.41 -19.61 -16.49
N GLU A 8 -9.64 -19.37 -17.79
CA GLU A 8 -8.60 -18.92 -18.72
C GLU A 8 -7.99 -17.57 -18.28
N VAL A 9 -8.82 -16.66 -17.77
CA VAL A 9 -8.32 -15.38 -17.24
C VAL A 9 -7.50 -15.59 -15.96
N LEU A 10 -7.91 -16.49 -15.06
CA LEU A 10 -7.14 -16.82 -13.85
C LEU A 10 -5.82 -17.50 -14.17
N GLU A 11 -5.79 -18.42 -15.12
CA GLU A 11 -4.55 -19.05 -15.61
C GLU A 11 -3.59 -18.01 -16.20
N TYR A 12 -4.12 -17.08 -16.98
CA TYR A 12 -3.33 -15.99 -17.51
C TYR A 12 -2.76 -15.09 -16.41
N LEU A 13 -3.55 -14.71 -15.41
CA LEU A 13 -3.08 -13.94 -14.26
C LEU A 13 -1.99 -14.68 -13.47
N ARG A 14 -2.13 -15.99 -13.24
CA ARG A 14 -1.11 -16.83 -12.60
C ARG A 14 0.18 -16.90 -13.42
N SER A 15 0.07 -16.99 -14.75
CA SER A 15 1.24 -17.00 -15.64
C SER A 15 2.00 -15.66 -15.59
N LEU A 16 1.30 -14.55 -15.45
CA LEU A 16 1.91 -13.22 -15.29
C LEU A 16 2.55 -13.07 -13.90
N GLU A 17 1.90 -13.56 -12.86
CA GLU A 17 2.44 -13.54 -11.51
C GLU A 17 3.73 -14.36 -11.38
N ALA A 18 3.81 -15.53 -12.01
CA ALA A 18 5.03 -16.33 -12.10
C ALA A 18 6.19 -15.57 -12.75
N ARG A 19 5.88 -14.54 -13.54
CA ARG A 19 6.84 -13.60 -14.17
C ARG A 19 7.06 -12.32 -13.36
N GLY A 20 6.54 -12.24 -12.13
CA GLY A 20 6.68 -11.08 -11.23
C GLY A 20 5.64 -9.97 -11.46
N ILE A 21 4.65 -10.16 -12.36
CA ILE A 21 3.62 -9.16 -12.65
C ILE A 21 2.44 -9.37 -11.70
N LYS A 22 2.34 -8.55 -10.65
CA LYS A 22 1.37 -8.70 -9.55
C LYS A 22 -0.01 -8.08 -9.83
N ALA A 23 -0.11 -7.13 -10.75
CA ALA A 23 -1.38 -6.54 -11.16
C ALA A 23 -1.40 -6.27 -12.66
N VAL A 24 -2.59 -6.32 -13.27
CA VAL A 24 -2.78 -6.21 -14.72
C VAL A 24 -3.85 -5.17 -15.01
N HIS A 25 -3.59 -4.34 -16.01
CA HIS A 25 -4.57 -3.39 -16.49
C HIS A 25 -5.71 -4.12 -17.21
N VAL A 26 -6.95 -3.74 -16.97
CA VAL A 26 -8.14 -4.45 -17.51
C VAL A 26 -8.14 -4.51 -19.04
N TYR A 27 -7.55 -3.55 -19.72
CA TYR A 27 -7.43 -3.57 -21.17
C TYR A 27 -6.48 -4.67 -21.70
N ALA A 28 -5.45 -5.04 -20.94
CA ALA A 28 -4.60 -6.17 -21.31
C ALA A 28 -5.39 -7.49 -21.32
N ILE A 29 -6.34 -7.66 -20.41
CA ILE A 29 -7.28 -8.80 -20.43
C ILE A 29 -8.20 -8.71 -21.66
N ARG A 30 -8.77 -7.53 -21.91
CA ARG A 30 -9.64 -7.30 -23.05
C ARG A 30 -8.95 -7.68 -24.38
N ASP A 31 -7.76 -7.15 -24.57
CA ASP A 31 -7.01 -7.31 -25.81
C ASP A 31 -6.49 -8.75 -25.97
N ARG A 32 -6.02 -9.37 -24.88
CA ARG A 32 -5.55 -10.77 -24.90
C ARG A 32 -6.64 -11.78 -25.29
N PHE A 33 -7.88 -11.54 -24.86
CA PHE A 33 -9.00 -12.46 -25.07
C PHE A 33 -10.04 -11.97 -26.10
N GLY A 34 -9.78 -10.87 -26.80
CA GLY A 34 -10.70 -10.33 -27.81
C GLY A 34 -12.08 -9.96 -27.25
N LEU A 35 -12.16 -9.50 -26.00
CA LEU A 35 -13.44 -9.25 -25.33
C LEU A 35 -14.02 -7.88 -25.70
N SER A 36 -15.35 -7.82 -25.87
CA SER A 36 -16.05 -6.54 -25.87
C SER A 36 -16.00 -5.89 -24.48
N ALA A 37 -16.18 -4.57 -24.40
CA ALA A 37 -16.22 -3.86 -23.14
C ALA A 37 -17.31 -4.39 -22.18
N GLY A 38 -18.46 -4.77 -22.73
CA GLY A 38 -19.57 -5.35 -21.96
C GLY A 38 -19.24 -6.73 -21.42
N SER A 39 -18.65 -7.62 -22.26
CA SER A 39 -18.23 -8.97 -21.86
C SER A 39 -17.17 -8.92 -20.76
N LEU A 40 -16.16 -8.06 -20.93
CA LEU A 40 -15.13 -7.82 -19.92
C LEU A 40 -15.73 -7.37 -18.59
N LYS A 41 -16.61 -6.38 -18.61
CA LYS A 41 -17.28 -5.86 -17.38
C LYS A 41 -18.02 -6.97 -16.63
N VAL A 42 -18.80 -7.80 -17.33
CA VAL A 42 -19.56 -8.91 -16.73
C VAL A 42 -18.61 -9.98 -16.18
N LEU A 43 -17.57 -10.36 -16.93
CA LEU A 43 -16.59 -11.36 -16.53
C LEU A 43 -15.87 -10.93 -15.25
N LEU A 44 -15.33 -9.70 -15.23
CA LEU A 44 -14.61 -9.18 -14.06
C LEU A 44 -15.54 -8.96 -12.85
N TRP A 45 -16.79 -8.57 -13.07
CA TRP A 45 -17.78 -8.47 -11.99
C TRP A 45 -18.05 -9.83 -11.35
N ARG A 46 -18.29 -10.87 -12.17
CA ARG A 46 -18.51 -12.26 -11.67
C ARG A 46 -17.28 -12.80 -10.94
N ALA A 47 -16.08 -12.54 -11.48
CA ALA A 47 -14.83 -12.96 -10.85
C ALA A 47 -14.62 -12.31 -9.48
N SER A 48 -14.89 -11.01 -9.38
CA SER A 48 -14.79 -10.25 -8.15
C SER A 48 -15.83 -10.67 -7.10
N LYS A 49 -17.06 -11.00 -7.51
CA LYS A 49 -18.13 -11.49 -6.61
C LYS A 49 -17.84 -12.87 -6.00
N LYS A 50 -16.98 -13.66 -6.67
CA LYS A 50 -16.52 -14.97 -6.20
C LYS A 50 -15.14 -14.91 -5.53
N ASP A 51 -14.65 -13.69 -5.22
CA ASP A 51 -13.31 -13.45 -4.65
C ASP A 51 -12.15 -14.10 -5.43
N LEU A 52 -12.33 -14.33 -6.73
CA LEU A 52 -11.30 -14.91 -7.59
C LEU A 52 -10.28 -13.86 -8.07
N ILE A 53 -10.63 -12.58 -8.01
CA ILE A 53 -9.77 -11.44 -8.30
C ILE A 53 -10.06 -10.26 -7.36
N LYS A 54 -9.04 -9.45 -7.08
CA LYS A 54 -9.16 -8.12 -6.50
C LYS A 54 -9.29 -7.08 -7.61
N ARG A 55 -10.30 -6.21 -7.53
CA ARG A 55 -10.41 -5.02 -8.39
C ARG A 55 -9.83 -3.83 -7.67
N ILE A 56 -8.91 -3.12 -8.32
CA ILE A 56 -8.15 -2.01 -7.75
C ILE A 56 -8.45 -0.76 -8.56
N GLY A 57 -9.24 0.13 -7.97
CA GLY A 57 -9.82 1.26 -8.69
C GLY A 57 -10.66 0.78 -9.88
N LYS A 58 -10.62 1.54 -10.97
CA LYS A 58 -11.43 1.25 -12.17
C LYS A 58 -10.70 0.39 -13.22
N ARG A 59 -9.37 0.28 -13.14
CA ARG A 59 -8.55 -0.16 -14.28
C ARG A 59 -7.63 -1.34 -14.00
N TRP A 60 -7.42 -1.74 -12.75
CA TRP A 60 -6.47 -2.77 -12.38
C TRP A 60 -7.15 -3.95 -11.73
N ILE A 61 -6.59 -5.12 -11.96
CA ILE A 61 -6.96 -6.36 -11.29
C ILE A 61 -5.71 -7.11 -10.84
N ALA A 62 -5.85 -7.87 -9.74
CA ALA A 62 -4.81 -8.72 -9.19
C ALA A 62 -5.43 -10.02 -8.67
N LEU A 63 -4.60 -11.03 -8.40
CA LEU A 63 -5.04 -12.23 -7.67
C LEU A 63 -5.34 -11.90 -6.20
N PRO A 64 -6.19 -12.68 -5.52
CA PRO A 64 -6.69 -12.34 -4.18
C PRO A 64 -5.62 -12.23 -3.09
N HIS A 65 -4.54 -13.01 -3.19
CA HIS A 65 -3.46 -13.04 -2.18
C HIS A 65 -2.46 -11.89 -2.33
N VAL A 66 -2.46 -11.17 -3.47
CA VAL A 66 -1.54 -10.06 -3.71
C VAL A 66 -1.73 -8.96 -2.67
N GLN A 67 -0.64 -8.53 -2.06
CA GLN A 67 -0.64 -7.53 -1.01
C GLN A 67 -0.59 -6.10 -1.58
N PRO A 68 -1.12 -5.10 -0.86
CA PRO A 68 -1.14 -3.72 -1.34
C PRO A 68 0.24 -3.14 -1.67
N TYR A 69 1.26 -3.44 -0.87
CA TYR A 69 2.63 -2.95 -1.09
C TYR A 69 3.26 -3.49 -2.39
N GLU A 70 2.87 -4.71 -2.83
CA GLU A 70 3.39 -5.30 -4.06
C GLU A 70 2.93 -4.57 -5.33
N ILE A 71 1.81 -3.86 -5.25
CA ILE A 71 1.18 -3.22 -6.42
C ILE A 71 1.14 -1.70 -6.34
N LEU A 72 1.30 -1.12 -5.15
CA LEU A 72 1.24 0.32 -4.97
C LEU A 72 2.24 1.08 -5.86
N PRO A 73 3.52 0.65 -5.97
CA PRO A 73 4.49 1.34 -6.84
C PRO A 73 4.11 1.32 -8.32
N LEU A 74 3.34 0.31 -8.75
CA LEU A 74 2.79 0.23 -10.11
C LEU A 74 1.58 1.16 -10.28
N LEU A 75 0.74 1.26 -9.27
CA LEU A 75 -0.51 2.04 -9.33
C LEU A 75 -0.27 3.55 -9.22
N TYR A 76 0.70 3.95 -8.41
CA TYR A 76 0.99 5.35 -8.12
C TYR A 76 2.49 5.60 -7.85
N PRO A 77 3.35 5.49 -8.89
CA PRO A 77 4.78 5.76 -8.73
C PRO A 77 5.07 7.27 -8.64
N PRO A 78 6.09 7.70 -7.87
CA PRO A 78 6.79 6.92 -6.85
C PRO A 78 5.98 6.90 -5.55
N SER A 79 5.93 5.76 -4.88
CA SER A 79 5.25 5.61 -3.58
C SER A 79 5.75 4.39 -2.83
N TYR A 80 5.57 4.40 -1.52
CA TYR A 80 5.79 3.23 -0.65
C TYR A 80 4.75 3.22 0.49
N VAL A 81 4.49 2.04 1.03
CA VAL A 81 3.59 1.85 2.18
C VAL A 81 4.29 2.30 3.45
N SER A 82 3.60 3.07 4.31
CA SER A 82 4.16 3.70 5.50
C SER A 82 3.09 3.90 6.58
N MET A 83 3.45 4.63 7.64
CA MET A 83 2.57 5.02 8.74
C MET A 83 1.92 3.81 9.44
N GLU A 84 0.63 3.87 9.76
CA GLU A 84 -0.09 2.87 10.56
C GLU A 84 0.03 1.46 9.96
N TRP A 85 -0.07 1.34 8.63
CA TRP A 85 -0.01 0.02 7.98
C TRP A 85 1.39 -0.60 8.07
N ALA A 86 2.45 0.19 7.83
CA ALA A 86 3.83 -0.30 7.95
C ALA A 86 4.19 -0.61 9.41
N LEU A 87 3.73 0.19 10.38
CA LEU A 87 3.91 -0.09 11.80
C LEU A 87 3.25 -1.42 12.22
N HIS A 88 2.03 -1.68 11.72
CA HIS A 88 1.38 -2.98 11.92
C HIS A 88 2.13 -4.13 11.21
N TYR A 89 2.59 -3.92 9.98
CA TYR A 89 3.37 -4.91 9.22
C TYR A 89 4.63 -5.36 9.97
N HIS A 90 5.30 -4.44 10.67
CA HIS A 90 6.47 -4.71 11.48
C HIS A 90 6.16 -5.16 12.93
N GLY A 91 4.88 -5.31 13.30
CA GLY A 91 4.48 -5.71 14.65
C GLY A 91 4.59 -4.61 15.71
N ILE A 92 4.89 -3.37 15.32
CA ILE A 92 4.97 -2.20 16.22
C ILE A 92 3.58 -1.77 16.71
N SER A 93 2.54 -1.94 15.89
CA SER A 93 1.15 -1.73 16.27
C SER A 93 0.38 -3.04 16.20
N MET A 94 -0.33 -3.36 17.28
CA MET A 94 -1.26 -4.50 17.33
C MET A 94 -2.55 -4.22 16.57
N GLN A 95 -2.89 -2.95 16.33
CA GLN A 95 -4.10 -2.55 15.63
C GLN A 95 -3.90 -2.68 14.12
N LYS A 96 -4.66 -3.59 13.49
CA LYS A 96 -4.65 -3.74 12.04
C LYS A 96 -5.46 -2.60 11.39
N PRO A 97 -4.84 -1.73 10.60
CA PRO A 97 -5.56 -0.66 9.94
C PRO A 97 -6.45 -1.19 8.81
N PHE A 98 -7.67 -0.66 8.70
CA PHE A 98 -8.60 -0.97 7.59
C PHE A 98 -8.12 -0.39 6.26
N THR A 99 -7.42 0.74 6.32
CA THR A 99 -6.90 1.44 5.15
C THR A 99 -5.39 1.25 5.07
N VAL A 100 -4.91 0.95 3.88
CA VAL A 100 -3.46 0.92 3.61
C VAL A 100 -2.97 2.35 3.52
N THR A 101 -2.06 2.71 4.41
CA THR A 101 -1.46 4.05 4.42
C THR A 101 -0.13 4.05 3.67
N ALA A 102 0.08 5.09 2.88
CA ALA A 102 1.24 5.20 2.00
C ALA A 102 1.66 6.66 1.83
N VAL A 103 2.88 6.86 1.35
CA VAL A 103 3.40 8.18 1.01
C VAL A 103 3.94 8.23 -0.41
N SER A 104 3.92 9.42 -0.99
CA SER A 104 4.41 9.71 -2.34
C SER A 104 4.92 11.15 -2.40
N THR A 105 5.82 11.44 -3.33
CA THR A 105 6.20 12.83 -3.67
C THR A 105 5.18 13.52 -4.59
N ARG A 106 4.18 12.77 -5.07
CA ARG A 106 3.05 13.29 -5.85
C ARG A 106 1.91 13.73 -4.95
N LYS A 107 0.86 14.28 -5.54
CA LYS A 107 -0.34 14.76 -4.83
C LYS A 107 -1.00 13.66 -4.00
N THR A 108 -1.55 14.03 -2.85
CA THR A 108 -2.39 13.16 -2.03
C THR A 108 -3.53 12.54 -2.85
N LYS A 109 -3.77 11.25 -2.65
CA LYS A 109 -4.78 10.49 -3.41
C LYS A 109 -5.30 9.29 -2.62
N THR A 110 -6.57 8.95 -2.81
CA THR A 110 -7.16 7.68 -2.35
C THR A 110 -7.39 6.75 -3.55
N ILE A 111 -7.01 5.49 -3.42
CA ILE A 111 -7.29 4.42 -4.38
C ILE A 111 -8.16 3.37 -3.67
N ASN A 112 -9.36 3.14 -4.20
CA ASN A 112 -10.29 2.17 -3.64
C ASN A 112 -10.27 0.87 -4.42
N SER A 113 -10.33 -0.25 -3.70
CA SER A 113 -10.59 -1.59 -4.21
C SER A 113 -11.88 -2.14 -3.61
N ASN A 114 -12.26 -3.37 -3.99
CA ASN A 114 -13.40 -4.05 -3.37
C ASN A 114 -13.10 -4.65 -1.98
N ILE A 115 -11.82 -4.64 -1.55
CA ILE A 115 -11.38 -5.31 -0.32
C ILE A 115 -10.70 -4.32 0.64
N TRP A 116 -9.95 -3.35 0.12
CA TRP A 116 -9.21 -2.35 0.89
C TRP A 116 -9.12 -1.02 0.15
N SER A 117 -8.84 0.02 0.90
CA SER A 117 -8.56 1.37 0.41
C SER A 117 -7.08 1.69 0.66
N ILE A 118 -6.45 2.45 -0.24
CA ILE A 118 -5.11 3.01 -0.05
C ILE A 118 -5.23 4.52 0.07
N GLU A 119 -4.78 5.07 1.17
CA GLU A 119 -4.57 6.50 1.35
C GLU A 119 -3.11 6.85 1.09
N ILE A 120 -2.86 7.66 0.09
CA ILE A 120 -1.52 8.09 -0.30
C ILE A 120 -1.38 9.57 0.09
N HIS A 121 -0.43 9.86 0.97
CA HIS A 121 -0.15 11.21 1.45
C HIS A 121 1.08 11.80 0.76
N HIS A 122 1.01 13.09 0.46
CA HIS A 122 2.14 13.81 -0.10
C HIS A 122 3.24 14.04 0.95
N VAL A 123 4.48 13.74 0.58
CA VAL A 123 5.69 14.13 1.32
C VAL A 123 6.65 14.86 0.39
N LYS A 124 7.52 15.70 0.97
CA LYS A 124 8.59 16.36 0.21
C LYS A 124 9.60 15.34 -0.33
N ASP A 125 10.24 15.61 -1.45
CA ASP A 125 11.25 14.73 -2.06
C ASP A 125 12.37 14.37 -1.08
N SER A 126 12.80 15.31 -0.23
CA SER A 126 13.81 15.07 0.81
C SER A 126 13.39 14.04 1.87
N LEU A 127 12.09 13.76 1.98
CA LEU A 127 11.52 12.75 2.89
C LEU A 127 11.19 11.42 2.20
N PHE A 128 11.51 11.28 0.91
CA PHE A 128 11.26 10.05 0.15
C PHE A 128 12.48 9.09 0.25
N PHE A 129 12.61 8.39 1.38
CA PHE A 129 13.70 7.45 1.70
C PHE A 129 13.28 6.47 2.79
N GLY A 130 14.12 5.51 3.17
CA GLY A 130 13.98 4.66 4.35
C GLY A 130 12.88 3.59 4.19
N PHE A 131 12.80 2.98 3.03
CA PHE A 131 11.93 1.84 2.73
C PHE A 131 12.75 0.71 2.09
N ASP A 132 12.24 -0.51 2.18
CA ASP A 132 12.86 -1.71 1.66
C ASP A 132 12.56 -1.96 0.18
N ARG A 133 13.05 -3.09 -0.36
CA ARG A 133 12.83 -3.52 -1.76
C ARG A 133 11.37 -3.86 -2.06
N ASN A 134 10.57 -4.13 -1.03
CA ASN A 134 9.13 -4.38 -1.15
C ASN A 134 8.30 -3.10 -1.10
N TYR A 135 8.96 -1.93 -1.07
CA TYR A 135 8.31 -0.63 -0.92
C TYR A 135 7.50 -0.51 0.37
N VAL A 136 8.03 -1.06 1.47
CA VAL A 136 7.51 -0.87 2.82
C VAL A 136 8.52 -0.04 3.62
N ALA A 137 8.05 1.00 4.29
CA ALA A 137 8.89 1.84 5.15
C ALA A 137 9.50 1.00 6.30
N HIS A 138 10.76 1.29 6.65
CA HIS A 138 11.36 0.77 7.87
C HIS A 138 10.58 1.26 9.10
N PRO A 139 10.61 0.57 10.24
CA PRO A 139 9.86 0.94 11.45
C PRO A 139 10.02 2.41 11.85
N GLU A 140 11.27 2.88 11.93
CA GLU A 140 11.62 4.25 12.30
C GLU A 140 11.06 5.28 11.30
N LYS A 141 11.11 4.91 10.01
CA LYS A 141 10.59 5.75 8.93
C LYS A 141 9.07 5.84 8.98
N ALA A 142 8.39 4.72 9.19
CA ALA A 142 6.94 4.65 9.31
C ALA A 142 6.44 5.52 10.48
N LEU A 143 7.15 5.46 11.61
CA LEU A 143 6.85 6.26 12.80
C LEU A 143 7.02 7.76 12.54
N LEU A 144 8.09 8.15 11.85
CA LEU A 144 8.35 9.54 11.49
C LEU A 144 7.34 10.08 10.46
N ASP A 145 6.97 9.27 9.47
CA ASP A 145 5.93 9.62 8.50
C ASP A 145 4.57 9.78 9.18
N LEU A 146 4.23 8.90 10.11
CA LEU A 146 3.01 9.01 10.92
C LEU A 146 2.95 10.36 11.64
N ALA A 147 3.98 10.69 12.40
CA ALA A 147 4.06 11.96 13.13
C ALA A 147 4.06 13.18 12.18
N TYR A 148 4.70 13.06 11.01
CA TYR A 148 4.77 14.14 10.03
C TYR A 148 3.41 14.41 9.36
N VAL A 149 2.72 13.36 8.95
CA VAL A 149 1.46 13.46 8.20
C VAL A 149 0.27 13.72 9.13
N ARG A 150 0.13 12.94 10.20
CA ARG A 150 -1.03 13.03 11.13
C ARG A 150 -0.91 14.17 12.14
N ARG A 151 0.29 14.70 12.38
CA ARG A 151 0.56 15.74 13.39
C ARG A 151 0.30 15.30 14.83
N LYS A 152 0.01 14.04 15.04
CA LYS A 152 -0.21 13.39 16.34
C LYS A 152 0.08 11.90 16.22
N ILE A 153 0.18 11.22 17.36
CA ILE A 153 0.20 9.76 17.46
C ILE A 153 -0.89 9.41 18.46
N ASP A 154 -1.96 8.81 17.99
CA ASP A 154 -3.15 8.44 18.74
C ASP A 154 -3.43 6.93 18.68
N ILE A 155 -2.41 6.15 18.38
CA ILE A 155 -2.41 4.69 18.39
C ILE A 155 -1.35 4.18 19.35
N GLU A 156 -1.63 3.03 19.97
CA GLU A 156 -0.68 2.35 20.84
C GLU A 156 0.41 1.66 20.02
N LEU A 157 1.68 1.88 20.40
CA LEU A 157 2.85 1.38 19.69
C LEU A 157 3.81 0.73 20.69
N ASP A 158 4.29 -0.46 20.36
CA ASP A 158 5.44 -1.06 21.03
C ASP A 158 6.73 -0.55 20.37
N LEU A 159 7.44 0.33 21.06
CA LEU A 159 8.67 0.94 20.55
C LEU A 159 9.93 0.13 20.87
N SER A 160 9.81 -1.09 21.45
CA SER A 160 10.95 -1.93 21.81
C SER A 160 11.84 -2.30 20.62
N GLU A 161 11.23 -2.51 19.44
CA GLU A 161 11.89 -2.89 18.19
C GLU A 161 12.42 -1.69 17.38
N ILE A 162 12.24 -0.46 17.86
CA ILE A 162 12.72 0.75 17.17
C ILE A 162 14.22 0.96 17.43
N ASP A 163 15.02 0.97 16.36
CA ASP A 163 16.44 1.33 16.47
C ASP A 163 16.59 2.84 16.69
N ARG A 164 16.96 3.19 17.93
CA ARG A 164 17.14 4.58 18.37
C ARG A 164 18.24 5.32 17.59
N LYS A 165 19.27 4.60 17.07
CA LYS A 165 20.34 5.22 16.27
C LYS A 165 19.83 5.58 14.88
N VAL A 166 19.10 4.67 14.24
CA VAL A 166 18.46 4.89 12.94
C VAL A 166 17.42 6.00 13.05
N LEU A 167 16.55 5.94 14.08
CA LEU A 167 15.56 6.97 14.35
C LEU A 167 16.21 8.36 14.49
N LYS A 168 17.30 8.48 15.25
CA LYS A 168 18.04 9.74 15.44
C LYS A 168 18.62 10.26 14.12
N ALA A 169 19.19 9.36 13.29
CA ALA A 169 19.72 9.73 11.98
C ALA A 169 18.61 10.24 11.04
N TYR A 170 17.45 9.60 11.04
CA TYR A 170 16.31 10.01 10.22
C TYR A 170 15.69 11.32 10.70
N PHE A 171 15.67 11.60 12.01
CA PHE A 171 15.19 12.87 12.57
C PHE A 171 15.86 14.10 11.97
N ALA A 172 17.12 14.01 11.56
CA ALA A 172 17.84 15.14 10.98
C ALA A 172 17.15 15.69 9.71
N LYS A 173 16.40 14.84 9.00
CA LYS A 173 15.69 15.20 7.76
C LYS A 173 14.29 15.77 7.99
N TYR A 174 13.72 15.57 9.19
CA TYR A 174 12.35 16.00 9.50
C TYR A 174 12.28 17.36 10.19
N PRO A 175 11.17 18.09 9.98
CA PRO A 175 10.93 19.37 10.68
C PRO A 175 10.90 19.21 12.21
N PRO A 176 11.27 20.27 12.98
CA PRO A 176 11.34 20.19 14.45
C PRO A 176 10.06 19.75 15.15
N PHE A 177 8.88 20.05 14.58
CA PHE A 177 7.60 19.63 15.18
C PHE A 177 7.44 18.11 15.27
N VAL A 178 8.01 17.33 14.34
CA VAL A 178 7.97 15.88 14.37
C VAL A 178 8.70 15.34 15.61
N LYS A 179 9.85 15.95 15.95
CA LYS A 179 10.60 15.62 17.17
C LYS A 179 9.77 15.90 18.43
N LYS A 180 9.05 17.05 18.44
CA LYS A 180 8.19 17.41 19.57
C LYS A 180 7.06 16.41 19.77
N ILE A 181 6.39 16.00 18.68
CA ILE A 181 5.29 15.03 18.72
C ILE A 181 5.79 13.68 19.29
N LEU A 182 6.89 13.15 18.75
CA LEU A 182 7.45 11.88 19.21
C LEU A 182 7.99 11.95 20.63
N GLY A 183 8.64 13.05 21.01
CA GLY A 183 9.12 13.23 22.38
C GLY A 183 8.00 13.34 23.41
N ASN A 184 6.83 13.88 23.04
CA ASN A 184 5.64 13.87 23.89
C ASN A 184 5.07 12.45 23.98
N TYR A 185 4.89 11.76 22.86
CA TYR A 185 4.37 10.40 22.82
C TYR A 185 5.20 9.42 23.69
N ILE A 186 6.55 9.46 23.55
CA ILE A 186 7.45 8.59 24.33
C ILE A 186 7.29 8.86 25.83
N ARG A 187 7.20 10.13 26.26
CA ARG A 187 7.01 10.49 27.68
C ARG A 187 5.65 10.04 28.24
N GLU A 188 4.60 10.11 27.43
CA GLU A 188 3.25 9.68 27.83
C GLU A 188 3.13 8.14 27.92
N SER A 189 3.90 7.39 27.12
CA SER A 189 3.91 5.93 27.14
C SER A 189 4.78 5.31 28.23
N GLU A 190 5.61 6.11 28.91
CA GLU A 190 6.45 5.67 30.06
C GLU A 190 5.73 5.85 31.43
N HIS A 191 4.49 6.37 31.42
CA HIS A 191 3.64 6.55 32.60
C HIS A 191 2.41 5.65 32.56
#